data_2240a43b6e2188cbfd58aa06d89edf0e
#
_entry.id   2240a43b6e2188cbfd58aa06d89edf0e
#
_cell.length_a   1.000
_cell.length_b   1.000
_cell.length_c   1.000
_cell.angle_alpha   90.00
_cell.angle_beta   90.00
_cell.angle_gamma   90.00
#
_symmetry.space_group_name_H-M   'P 1'
#
loop_
_entity.id
_entity.type
_entity.pdbx_description
1 polymer ?
#
loop_
_entity_poly.entity_id
_entity_poly.type
_entity_poly.pdbx_seq_one_letter_code
_entity_poly.pdbx_strand_id
1 'polypeptide(L)'
;YSFFPAPGGGVPENLPQRIAVFGEGNTADQAGFDTAPFPFTTAKQVGDKYGYGSPLHQQARILRPQNSNVLGGVKTVVYPQIEEVAAAATVATLGVTGTATANAKHFLVVNGRKSLDGKPYSYSVVSGDTDAIVRQKIIDAISAVQGAPCTAVENATDIDFTSKWKGETSADLSIEIDVDGNSAGMVYAAVSVVAGTGVADIQTSLDLFVSVWNTIVTNPYGSEAATLAIYETFNGVPDKENPTGRYNATNFKPFICLTGLKLSTEAALIAITDAAARKDQVTHEFAQAPNSKAWECEAAANLAVTFASQWQEDPHSTNGGVSYRDMPISSDGDIGEMKDYLVRNELAQKGCSTVSLVNEKYKVEDPFTTYHPEGENPPAYRKSRSLNIHWNVEYQWRIIVETSIQGKTILKDGEASTVDNTIALKMVKQLVISHNKNLNLKALITDLEFADDSITVSLGSNPSRLDIKRGYKITETADVISTEAEVSFFVSQTI
;
A
#
# COMPACT_ATOMS: atom_id res chain seq x y z
N TYR A 1 11.68 23.37 -9.80
CA TYR A 1 10.50 24.26 -9.66
C TYR A 1 9.32 23.39 -9.28
N SER A 2 8.91 23.42 -7.99
CA SER A 2 7.70 22.78 -7.51
C SER A 2 6.51 23.65 -7.93
N PHE A 3 5.66 23.13 -8.80
CA PHE A 3 4.38 23.76 -9.08
C PHE A 3 3.45 23.57 -7.86
N PHE A 4 3.39 24.55 -7.00
CA PHE A 4 2.24 24.73 -6.13
C PHE A 4 1.36 25.81 -6.77
N PRO A 5 0.04 25.57 -6.94
CA PRO A 5 -0.83 26.65 -7.39
C PRO A 5 -0.78 27.76 -6.33
N ALA A 6 -0.60 29.01 -6.78
CA ALA A 6 -0.66 30.17 -5.90
C ALA A 6 -2.06 30.20 -5.23
N PRO A 7 -2.18 30.18 -3.90
CA PRO A 7 -3.47 30.25 -3.26
C PRO A 7 -3.99 31.69 -3.38
N GLY A 8 -5.09 31.88 -4.05
CA GLY A 8 -5.97 32.99 -3.71
C GLY A 8 -6.42 32.76 -2.27
N GLY A 9 -6.25 33.69 -1.33
CA GLY A 9 -6.40 33.67 0.13
C GLY A 9 -7.46 32.76 0.79
N GLY A 10 -7.55 31.51 0.40
CA GLY A 10 -8.42 30.47 0.94
C GLY A 10 -7.69 29.59 1.97
N VAL A 11 -8.48 28.83 2.73
CA VAL A 11 -7.97 27.77 3.63
C VAL A 11 -7.12 26.79 2.80
N PRO A 12 -5.89 26.44 3.24
CA PRO A 12 -5.07 25.48 2.51
C PRO A 12 -5.83 24.16 2.27
N GLU A 13 -5.70 23.64 1.06
CA GLU A 13 -6.29 22.35 0.68
C GLU A 13 -5.61 21.19 1.43
N ASN A 14 -6.26 20.03 1.42
CA ASN A 14 -5.67 18.81 1.96
C ASN A 14 -4.43 18.41 1.15
N LEU A 15 -3.52 17.67 1.78
CA LEU A 15 -2.32 17.13 1.13
C LEU A 15 -2.73 16.22 -0.05
N PRO A 16 -2.36 16.57 -1.30
CA PRO A 16 -2.67 15.74 -2.46
C PRO A 16 -1.99 14.37 -2.34
N GLN A 17 -2.79 13.32 -2.43
CA GLN A 17 -2.26 11.96 -2.39
C GLN A 17 -1.60 11.57 -3.70
N ARG A 18 -0.53 10.78 -3.60
CA ARG A 18 0.22 10.27 -4.75
C ARG A 18 0.79 8.90 -4.45
N ILE A 19 0.53 7.94 -5.35
CA ILE A 19 1.02 6.56 -5.23
C ILE A 19 2.23 6.39 -6.12
N ALA A 20 3.35 5.98 -5.53
CA ALA A 20 4.52 5.47 -6.24
C ALA A 20 4.46 3.95 -6.29
N VAL A 21 4.41 3.41 -7.50
CA VAL A 21 4.33 1.97 -7.76
C VAL A 21 5.69 1.44 -8.13
N PHE A 22 6.23 0.57 -7.30
CA PHE A 22 7.52 -0.09 -7.49
C PHE A 22 7.33 -1.48 -8.08
N GLY A 23 8.28 -1.95 -8.86
CA GLY A 23 8.31 -3.30 -9.42
C GLY A 23 9.08 -3.40 -10.72
N GLU A 24 9.25 -4.64 -11.16
CA GLU A 24 9.86 -4.95 -12.45
C GLU A 24 8.82 -5.00 -13.57
N GLY A 25 9.29 -4.75 -14.78
CA GLY A 25 8.60 -5.10 -16.02
C GLY A 25 8.90 -6.54 -16.45
N ASN A 26 8.31 -7.02 -17.54
CA ASN A 26 8.69 -8.31 -18.11
C ASN A 26 10.13 -8.28 -18.63
N THR A 27 10.88 -9.36 -18.45
CA THR A 27 12.27 -9.48 -18.90
C THR A 27 12.45 -9.11 -20.37
N ALA A 28 11.52 -9.52 -21.23
CA ALA A 28 11.56 -9.22 -22.65
C ALA A 28 11.40 -7.73 -22.98
N ASP A 29 10.72 -6.98 -22.11
CA ASP A 29 10.40 -5.58 -22.31
C ASP A 29 11.40 -4.63 -21.61
N GLN A 30 12.30 -5.16 -20.76
CA GLN A 30 13.25 -4.34 -20.01
C GLN A 30 14.40 -3.79 -20.85
N ALA A 31 14.74 -4.46 -21.95
CA ALA A 31 15.78 -4.00 -22.84
C ALA A 31 15.39 -2.65 -23.49
N GLY A 32 15.83 -1.55 -22.87
CA GLY A 32 15.63 -0.20 -23.38
C GLY A 32 14.46 0.58 -22.82
N PHE A 33 13.77 0.11 -21.77
CA PHE A 33 12.84 0.98 -21.11
C PHE A 33 13.55 1.99 -20.19
N ASP A 34 13.02 3.20 -20.21
CA ASP A 34 13.47 4.29 -19.38
C ASP A 34 13.10 4.02 -17.90
N THR A 35 14.06 4.17 -17.00
CA THR A 35 13.87 4.08 -15.55
C THR A 35 13.25 5.35 -14.93
N ALA A 36 13.00 6.39 -15.74
CA ALA A 36 12.34 7.62 -15.29
C ALA A 36 10.91 7.33 -14.79
N PRO A 37 10.45 8.10 -13.78
CA PRO A 37 9.09 7.97 -13.26
C PRO A 37 8.03 8.15 -14.35
N PHE A 38 7.11 7.19 -14.47
CA PHE A 38 6.07 7.18 -15.51
C PHE A 38 4.68 7.34 -14.91
N PRO A 39 4.01 8.49 -15.08
CA PRO A 39 2.63 8.66 -14.65
C PRO A 39 1.67 7.88 -15.55
N PHE A 40 0.66 7.24 -14.94
CA PHE A 40 -0.34 6.48 -15.68
C PHE A 40 -1.75 6.70 -15.12
N THR A 41 -2.75 6.52 -15.96
CA THR A 41 -4.18 6.63 -15.64
C THR A 41 -4.95 5.34 -15.95
N THR A 42 -4.33 4.40 -16.66
CA THR A 42 -4.92 3.10 -17.01
C THR A 42 -3.89 1.99 -16.88
N ALA A 43 -4.32 0.79 -16.50
CA ALA A 43 -3.45 -0.39 -16.46
C ALA A 43 -2.85 -0.72 -17.83
N LYS A 44 -3.60 -0.42 -18.91
CA LYS A 44 -3.13 -0.62 -20.29
C LYS A 44 -1.82 0.13 -20.57
N GLN A 45 -1.69 1.39 -20.14
CA GLN A 45 -0.46 2.18 -20.32
C GLN A 45 0.76 1.50 -19.69
N VAL A 46 0.56 0.87 -18.53
CA VAL A 46 1.62 0.14 -17.83
C VAL A 46 1.94 -1.17 -18.53
N GLY A 47 0.92 -1.92 -18.96
CA GLY A 47 1.11 -3.14 -19.75
C GLY A 47 1.82 -2.92 -21.09
N ASP A 48 1.45 -1.85 -21.81
CA ASP A 48 2.07 -1.49 -23.09
C ASP A 48 3.56 -1.09 -22.93
N LYS A 49 3.94 -0.50 -21.79
CA LYS A 49 5.30 0.01 -21.57
C LYS A 49 6.22 -1.00 -20.87
N TYR A 50 5.69 -1.74 -19.89
CA TYR A 50 6.48 -2.59 -18.99
C TYR A 50 6.14 -4.09 -19.15
N GLY A 51 5.25 -4.42 -20.06
CA GLY A 51 4.80 -5.78 -20.33
C GLY A 51 3.56 -6.19 -19.54
N TYR A 52 2.64 -6.82 -20.27
CA TYR A 52 1.43 -7.40 -19.69
C TYR A 52 1.77 -8.62 -18.82
N GLY A 53 1.21 -8.67 -17.64
CA GLY A 53 1.45 -9.74 -16.66
C GLY A 53 2.59 -9.45 -15.68
N SER A 54 3.41 -8.41 -15.90
CA SER A 54 4.48 -8.00 -14.99
C SER A 54 3.96 -7.56 -13.62
N PRO A 55 4.79 -7.51 -12.56
CA PRO A 55 4.42 -6.97 -11.24
C PRO A 55 3.83 -5.56 -11.32
N LEU A 56 4.40 -4.70 -12.14
CA LEU A 56 3.89 -3.35 -12.40
C LEU A 56 2.49 -3.37 -13.00
N HIS A 57 2.24 -4.26 -13.98
CA HIS A 57 0.92 -4.37 -14.61
C HIS A 57 -0.11 -4.97 -13.65
N GLN A 58 0.24 -5.96 -12.83
CA GLN A 58 -0.66 -6.55 -11.84
C GLN A 58 -1.13 -5.51 -10.82
N GLN A 59 -0.21 -4.71 -10.28
CA GLN A 59 -0.56 -3.60 -9.39
C GLN A 59 -1.43 -2.55 -10.11
N ALA A 60 -1.07 -2.18 -11.34
CA ALA A 60 -1.83 -1.20 -12.12
C ALA A 60 -3.28 -1.63 -12.39
N ARG A 61 -3.54 -2.93 -12.56
CA ARG A 61 -4.91 -3.49 -12.72
C ARG A 61 -5.77 -3.25 -11.47
N ILE A 62 -5.17 -3.35 -10.29
CA ILE A 62 -5.86 -3.07 -9.02
C ILE A 62 -6.07 -1.57 -8.84
N LEU A 63 -5.04 -0.76 -9.08
CA LEU A 63 -5.06 0.69 -8.91
C LEU A 63 -5.99 1.40 -9.91
N ARG A 64 -6.01 0.94 -11.16
CA ARG A 64 -6.74 1.54 -12.28
C ARG A 64 -7.55 0.50 -13.06
N PRO A 65 -8.56 -0.13 -12.45
CA PRO A 65 -9.39 -1.13 -13.11
C PRO A 65 -10.17 -0.52 -14.27
N GLN A 66 -10.43 -1.31 -15.32
CA GLN A 66 -11.07 -0.83 -16.55
C GLN A 66 -12.47 -0.22 -16.33
N ASN A 67 -13.23 -0.75 -15.37
CA ASN A 67 -14.64 -0.43 -15.17
C ASN A 67 -14.92 0.46 -13.93
N SER A 68 -13.88 1.07 -13.36
CA SER A 68 -14.04 1.87 -12.15
C SER A 68 -12.93 2.91 -12.01
N ASN A 69 -13.27 4.11 -11.57
CA ASN A 69 -12.32 5.18 -11.30
C ASN A 69 -12.29 5.50 -9.79
N VAL A 70 -11.94 4.52 -8.96
CA VAL A 70 -11.95 4.66 -7.49
C VAL A 70 -10.95 5.72 -7.01
N LEU A 71 -9.80 5.85 -7.69
CA LEU A 71 -8.76 6.80 -7.31
C LEU A 71 -9.04 8.24 -7.79
N GLY A 72 -10.07 8.46 -8.63
CA GLY A 72 -10.37 9.81 -9.12
C GLY A 72 -9.12 10.52 -9.67
N GLY A 73 -8.85 11.71 -9.15
CA GLY A 73 -7.69 12.55 -9.53
C GLY A 73 -6.37 12.22 -8.83
N VAL A 74 -6.32 11.21 -7.96
CA VAL A 74 -5.08 10.79 -7.30
C VAL A 74 -4.04 10.39 -8.35
N LYS A 75 -2.82 10.90 -8.22
CA LYS A 75 -1.73 10.61 -9.16
C LYS A 75 -1.12 9.24 -8.87
N THR A 76 -1.02 8.39 -9.89
CA THR A 76 -0.32 7.11 -9.86
C THR A 76 0.90 7.18 -10.77
N VAL A 77 2.06 6.78 -10.25
CA VAL A 77 3.33 6.90 -10.96
C VAL A 77 4.14 5.61 -10.77
N VAL A 78 4.52 4.98 -11.87
CA VAL A 78 5.47 3.86 -11.85
C VAL A 78 6.88 4.39 -11.64
N TYR A 79 7.62 3.76 -10.75
CA TYR A 79 9.06 3.85 -10.58
C TYR A 79 9.64 2.49 -10.96
N PRO A 80 9.94 2.27 -12.24
CA PRO A 80 10.28 0.95 -12.75
C PRO A 80 11.66 0.52 -12.25
N GLN A 81 11.77 -0.76 -11.93
CA GLN A 81 13.01 -1.36 -11.47
C GLN A 81 13.47 -2.41 -12.47
N ILE A 82 14.79 -2.44 -12.67
CA ILE A 82 15.41 -3.41 -13.56
C ILE A 82 15.78 -4.65 -12.74
N GLU A 83 15.53 -5.82 -13.30
CA GLU A 83 15.93 -7.10 -12.71
C GLU A 83 17.43 -7.13 -12.39
N GLU A 84 17.79 -7.76 -11.28
CA GLU A 84 19.18 -8.06 -10.98
C GLU A 84 19.78 -8.95 -12.09
N VAL A 85 21.06 -8.72 -12.44
CA VAL A 85 21.72 -9.46 -13.53
C VAL A 85 21.72 -10.98 -13.29
N ALA A 86 21.86 -11.40 -12.03
CA ALA A 86 21.87 -12.81 -11.63
C ALA A 86 20.48 -13.36 -11.31
N ALA A 87 19.42 -12.57 -11.45
CA ALA A 87 18.06 -12.99 -11.12
C ALA A 87 17.59 -14.16 -11.98
N ALA A 88 16.82 -15.06 -11.38
CA ALA A 88 16.16 -16.19 -12.03
C ALA A 88 14.64 -16.03 -12.02
N ALA A 89 13.98 -16.51 -13.08
CA ALA A 89 12.53 -16.59 -13.17
C ALA A 89 12.01 -17.82 -12.40
N THR A 90 10.79 -17.75 -11.89
CA THR A 90 10.10 -18.93 -11.36
C THR A 90 9.67 -19.83 -12.50
N VAL A 91 9.89 -21.13 -12.34
CA VAL A 91 9.41 -22.18 -13.24
C VAL A 91 8.51 -23.14 -12.44
N ALA A 92 7.28 -23.30 -12.90
CA ALA A 92 6.32 -24.26 -12.36
C ALA A 92 6.08 -25.36 -13.40
N THR A 93 6.38 -26.61 -13.05
CA THR A 93 6.30 -27.76 -13.98
C THR A 93 5.08 -28.61 -13.64
N LEU A 94 4.22 -28.86 -14.64
CA LEU A 94 3.01 -29.67 -14.56
C LEU A 94 3.11 -30.89 -15.46
N GLY A 95 3.02 -32.10 -14.89
CA GLY A 95 2.91 -33.33 -15.65
C GLY A 95 1.48 -33.59 -16.13
N VAL A 96 1.33 -34.04 -17.39
CA VAL A 96 0.03 -34.40 -17.96
C VAL A 96 0.14 -35.77 -18.61
N THR A 97 -0.67 -36.72 -18.17
CA THR A 97 -0.66 -38.10 -18.69
C THR A 97 -2.07 -38.62 -18.91
N GLY A 98 -2.20 -39.66 -19.71
CA GLY A 98 -3.45 -40.37 -20.00
C GLY A 98 -3.99 -40.09 -21.41
N THR A 99 -5.12 -40.71 -21.69
CA THR A 99 -5.90 -40.48 -22.91
C THR A 99 -7.33 -40.17 -22.50
N ALA A 100 -7.91 -39.14 -23.08
CA ALA A 100 -9.25 -38.73 -22.74
C ALA A 100 -10.29 -39.77 -23.11
N THR A 101 -11.11 -40.17 -22.13
CA THR A 101 -12.18 -41.14 -22.28
C THR A 101 -13.58 -40.52 -22.39
N ALA A 102 -13.68 -39.20 -22.13
CA ALA A 102 -14.91 -38.43 -22.21
C ALA A 102 -14.62 -36.98 -22.64
N ASN A 103 -15.69 -36.24 -22.95
CA ASN A 103 -15.62 -34.80 -23.17
C ASN A 103 -15.75 -34.07 -21.83
N ALA A 104 -14.89 -33.08 -21.59
CA ALA A 104 -14.94 -32.23 -20.41
C ALA A 104 -14.40 -30.82 -20.72
N LYS A 105 -14.72 -29.87 -19.87
CA LYS A 105 -14.12 -28.54 -19.84
C LYS A 105 -13.27 -28.42 -18.59
N HIS A 106 -11.98 -28.16 -18.77
CA HIS A 106 -11.04 -27.96 -17.69
C HIS A 106 -10.60 -26.50 -17.62
N PHE A 107 -10.13 -26.08 -16.46
CA PHE A 107 -9.60 -24.75 -16.22
C PHE A 107 -8.16 -24.84 -15.71
N LEU A 108 -7.31 -24.00 -16.28
CA LEU A 108 -6.06 -23.67 -15.65
C LEU A 108 -6.33 -22.57 -14.63
N VAL A 109 -5.87 -22.76 -13.40
CA VAL A 109 -5.97 -21.80 -12.32
C VAL A 109 -4.61 -21.18 -12.11
N VAL A 110 -4.48 -19.90 -12.44
CA VAL A 110 -3.23 -19.14 -12.33
C VAL A 110 -3.37 -18.16 -11.19
N ASN A 111 -2.53 -18.29 -10.17
CA ASN A 111 -2.58 -17.46 -8.96
C ASN A 111 -4.02 -17.33 -8.41
N GLY A 112 -4.69 -18.49 -8.26
CA GLY A 112 -6.05 -18.59 -7.72
C GLY A 112 -7.16 -18.12 -8.66
N ARG A 113 -6.87 -17.81 -9.93
CA ARG A 113 -7.84 -17.28 -10.91
C ARG A 113 -8.05 -18.22 -12.09
N LYS A 114 -9.33 -18.50 -12.43
CA LYS A 114 -9.74 -19.20 -13.65
C LYS A 114 -9.88 -18.28 -14.87
N SER A 115 -9.77 -16.98 -14.67
CA SER A 115 -9.85 -15.96 -15.72
C SER A 115 -9.13 -14.69 -15.29
N LEU A 116 -8.64 -13.93 -16.28
CA LEU A 116 -8.05 -12.62 -16.05
C LEU A 116 -8.62 -11.62 -17.06
N ASP A 117 -9.05 -10.46 -16.60
CA ASP A 117 -9.64 -9.39 -17.41
C ASP A 117 -10.76 -9.89 -18.35
N GLY A 118 -11.60 -10.81 -17.86
CA GLY A 118 -12.71 -11.41 -18.60
C GLY A 118 -12.28 -12.47 -19.61
N LYS A 119 -11.00 -12.83 -19.69
CA LYS A 119 -10.49 -13.90 -20.52
C LYS A 119 -10.27 -15.17 -19.69
N PRO A 120 -11.00 -16.27 -19.96
CA PRO A 120 -10.89 -17.49 -19.19
C PRO A 120 -9.61 -18.27 -19.55
N TYR A 121 -8.97 -18.85 -18.54
CA TYR A 121 -7.93 -19.88 -18.71
C TYR A 121 -8.58 -21.25 -18.84
N SER A 122 -9.36 -21.50 -19.91
CA SER A 122 -10.10 -22.75 -20.05
C SER A 122 -9.77 -23.45 -21.36
N TYR A 123 -9.82 -24.79 -21.33
CA TYR A 123 -9.63 -25.62 -22.50
C TYR A 123 -10.63 -26.80 -22.47
N SER A 124 -10.94 -27.33 -23.66
CA SER A 124 -11.85 -28.46 -23.81
C SER A 124 -11.05 -29.76 -24.05
N VAL A 125 -11.29 -30.76 -23.24
CA VAL A 125 -10.80 -32.12 -23.43
C VAL A 125 -11.88 -32.88 -24.20
N VAL A 126 -11.49 -33.55 -25.30
CA VAL A 126 -12.40 -34.33 -26.13
C VAL A 126 -12.00 -35.81 -26.08
N SER A 127 -12.97 -36.70 -26.04
CA SER A 127 -12.70 -38.15 -26.01
C SER A 127 -11.75 -38.56 -27.16
N GLY A 128 -10.67 -39.23 -26.82
CA GLY A 128 -9.59 -39.60 -27.73
C GLY A 128 -8.39 -38.64 -27.75
N ASP A 129 -8.47 -37.47 -27.08
CA ASP A 129 -7.30 -36.60 -26.94
C ASP A 129 -6.18 -37.33 -26.19
N THR A 130 -4.99 -37.28 -26.72
CA THR A 130 -3.78 -37.76 -26.06
C THR A 130 -3.26 -36.69 -25.09
N ASP A 131 -2.38 -37.07 -24.19
CA ASP A 131 -1.68 -36.15 -23.29
C ASP A 131 -0.97 -35.01 -24.02
N ALA A 132 -0.31 -35.29 -25.17
CA ALA A 132 0.32 -34.28 -26.00
C ALA A 132 -0.70 -33.23 -26.54
N ILE A 133 -1.89 -33.67 -26.97
CA ILE A 133 -2.95 -32.78 -27.43
C ILE A 133 -3.45 -31.91 -26.25
N VAL A 134 -3.61 -32.50 -25.09
CA VAL A 134 -4.08 -31.77 -23.90
C VAL A 134 -3.02 -30.78 -23.43
N ARG A 135 -1.72 -31.13 -23.44
CA ARG A 135 -0.62 -30.17 -23.15
C ARG A 135 -0.68 -28.96 -24.09
N GLN A 136 -0.82 -29.19 -25.40
CA GLN A 136 -0.93 -28.07 -26.34
C GLN A 136 -2.14 -27.18 -26.06
N LYS A 137 -3.31 -27.74 -25.71
CA LYS A 137 -4.50 -26.98 -25.36
C LYS A 137 -4.30 -26.12 -24.07
N ILE A 138 -3.55 -26.60 -23.10
CA ILE A 138 -3.17 -25.83 -21.91
C ILE A 138 -2.26 -24.66 -22.28
N ILE A 139 -1.24 -24.91 -23.13
CA ILE A 139 -0.34 -23.86 -23.63
C ILE A 139 -1.11 -22.79 -24.40
N ASP A 140 -2.05 -23.20 -25.24
CA ASP A 140 -2.89 -22.28 -26.03
C ASP A 140 -3.80 -21.44 -25.09
N ALA A 141 -4.36 -22.06 -24.05
CA ALA A 141 -5.23 -21.40 -23.08
C ALA A 141 -4.51 -20.26 -22.32
N ILE A 142 -3.26 -20.47 -21.88
CA ILE A 142 -2.48 -19.42 -21.24
C ILE A 142 -2.05 -18.33 -22.24
N SER A 143 -1.65 -18.72 -23.44
CA SER A 143 -1.18 -17.81 -24.50
C SER A 143 -2.30 -16.90 -25.00
N ALA A 144 -3.56 -17.33 -24.94
CA ALA A 144 -4.73 -16.53 -25.31
C ALA A 144 -5.00 -15.35 -24.36
N VAL A 145 -4.41 -15.35 -23.15
CA VAL A 145 -4.62 -14.31 -22.13
C VAL A 145 -3.40 -13.40 -22.07
N GLN A 146 -3.50 -12.23 -22.68
CA GLN A 146 -2.40 -11.25 -22.77
C GLN A 146 -1.79 -10.91 -21.41
N GLY A 147 -2.66 -10.71 -20.40
CA GLY A 147 -2.26 -10.37 -19.02
C GLY A 147 -1.73 -11.55 -18.20
N ALA A 148 -1.59 -12.75 -18.79
CA ALA A 148 -1.04 -13.90 -18.08
C ALA A 148 0.37 -13.60 -17.55
N PRO A 149 0.69 -13.97 -16.29
CA PRO A 149 1.98 -13.64 -15.65
C PRO A 149 3.12 -14.56 -16.10
N CYS A 150 2.82 -15.63 -16.81
CA CYS A 150 3.79 -16.61 -17.27
C CYS A 150 3.58 -16.97 -18.73
N THR A 151 4.59 -17.58 -19.33
CA THR A 151 4.52 -18.32 -20.59
C THR A 151 4.50 -19.81 -20.29
N ALA A 152 3.97 -20.63 -21.21
CA ALA A 152 3.99 -22.08 -21.09
C ALA A 152 4.66 -22.71 -22.30
N VAL A 153 5.52 -23.69 -22.06
CA VAL A 153 6.26 -24.42 -23.09
C VAL A 153 6.24 -25.91 -22.78
N GLU A 154 6.11 -26.76 -23.81
CA GLU A 154 6.22 -28.21 -23.65
C GLU A 154 7.66 -28.59 -23.26
N ASN A 155 7.83 -29.43 -22.25
CA ASN A 155 9.09 -30.00 -21.82
C ASN A 155 8.93 -31.53 -21.70
N ALA A 156 9.25 -32.25 -22.76
CA ALA A 156 9.06 -33.69 -22.89
C ALA A 156 7.59 -34.13 -22.62
N THR A 157 7.30 -34.69 -21.44
CA THR A 157 5.95 -35.12 -21.03
C THR A 157 5.24 -34.10 -20.13
N ASP A 158 5.90 -32.99 -19.84
CA ASP A 158 5.45 -31.98 -18.91
C ASP A 158 5.23 -30.63 -19.60
N ILE A 159 4.72 -29.66 -18.85
CA ILE A 159 4.60 -28.26 -19.27
C ILE A 159 5.35 -27.43 -18.25
N ASP A 160 6.30 -26.60 -18.71
CA ASP A 160 6.97 -25.59 -17.90
C ASP A 160 6.26 -24.24 -18.07
N PHE A 161 5.75 -23.72 -16.96
CA PHE A 161 5.23 -22.36 -16.85
C PHE A 161 6.32 -21.47 -16.27
N THR A 162 6.86 -20.58 -17.09
CA THR A 162 7.93 -19.67 -16.68
C THR A 162 7.37 -18.26 -16.49
N SER A 163 7.62 -17.65 -15.33
CA SER A 163 7.23 -16.24 -15.10
C SER A 163 7.85 -15.33 -16.16
N LYS A 164 7.11 -14.28 -16.56
CA LYS A 164 7.58 -13.33 -17.58
C LYS A 164 8.67 -12.39 -17.08
N TRP A 165 8.93 -12.36 -15.78
CA TRP A 165 9.99 -11.58 -15.14
C TRP A 165 10.78 -12.47 -14.18
N LYS A 166 11.95 -12.00 -13.79
CA LYS A 166 12.85 -12.67 -12.86
C LYS A 166 12.79 -12.00 -11.49
N GLY A 167 13.31 -12.68 -10.49
CA GLY A 167 13.41 -12.15 -9.13
C GLY A 167 12.47 -12.86 -8.15
N GLU A 168 12.66 -12.57 -6.88
CA GLU A 168 11.85 -13.12 -5.78
C GLU A 168 10.36 -12.80 -5.93
N THR A 169 10.02 -11.66 -6.52
CA THR A 169 8.64 -11.27 -6.81
C THR A 169 7.92 -12.26 -7.71
N SER A 170 8.65 -13.09 -8.48
CA SER A 170 8.06 -14.13 -9.31
C SER A 170 7.74 -15.43 -8.55
N ALA A 171 8.28 -15.61 -7.34
CA ALA A 171 8.14 -16.84 -6.54
C ALA A 171 6.70 -17.19 -6.16
N ASP A 172 5.82 -16.20 -6.18
CA ASP A 172 4.38 -16.36 -5.95
C ASP A 172 3.61 -17.07 -7.09
N LEU A 173 4.25 -17.42 -8.20
CA LEU A 173 3.59 -18.09 -9.31
C LEU A 173 3.00 -19.43 -8.85
N SER A 174 1.69 -19.56 -8.98
CA SER A 174 0.92 -20.74 -8.60
C SER A 174 0.09 -21.22 -9.79
N ILE A 175 0.21 -22.50 -10.12
CA ILE A 175 -0.49 -23.17 -11.21
C ILE A 175 -1.24 -24.36 -10.66
N GLU A 176 -2.54 -24.46 -10.96
CA GLU A 176 -3.39 -25.57 -10.57
C GLU A 176 -4.31 -25.95 -11.75
N ILE A 177 -4.80 -27.17 -11.81
CA ILE A 177 -5.82 -27.59 -12.77
C ILE A 177 -7.11 -27.88 -12.02
N ASP A 178 -8.20 -27.28 -12.47
CA ASP A 178 -9.55 -27.59 -12.01
C ASP A 178 -10.28 -28.35 -13.12
N VAL A 179 -10.58 -29.60 -12.85
CA VAL A 179 -11.28 -30.51 -13.77
C VAL A 179 -12.81 -30.41 -13.69
N ASP A 180 -13.34 -29.49 -12.85
CA ASP A 180 -14.77 -29.27 -12.65
C ASP A 180 -15.54 -30.59 -12.37
N GLY A 181 -14.93 -31.45 -11.54
CA GLY A 181 -15.50 -32.74 -11.13
C GLY A 181 -15.40 -33.87 -12.14
N ASN A 182 -14.88 -33.63 -13.35
CA ASN A 182 -14.72 -34.63 -14.41
C ASN A 182 -13.35 -34.58 -15.07
N SER A 183 -12.42 -35.45 -14.67
CA SER A 183 -11.07 -35.53 -15.24
C SER A 183 -11.04 -36.02 -16.69
N ALA A 184 -12.13 -36.53 -17.20
CA ALA A 184 -12.22 -37.16 -18.54
C ALA A 184 -11.16 -38.26 -18.80
N GLY A 185 -10.62 -38.89 -17.75
CA GLY A 185 -9.53 -39.88 -17.87
C GLY A 185 -8.13 -39.29 -17.92
N MET A 186 -7.99 -37.98 -17.88
CA MET A 186 -6.69 -37.31 -17.77
C MET A 186 -6.17 -37.29 -16.33
N VAL A 187 -4.86 -37.39 -16.18
CA VAL A 187 -4.16 -37.30 -14.90
C VAL A 187 -3.19 -36.13 -14.95
N TYR A 188 -3.33 -35.24 -13.98
CA TYR A 188 -2.47 -34.07 -13.79
C TYR A 188 -1.61 -34.31 -12.53
N ALA A 189 -0.29 -34.33 -12.71
CA ALA A 189 0.63 -34.48 -11.58
C ALA A 189 0.68 -33.20 -10.74
N ALA A 190 1.09 -33.34 -9.49
CA ALA A 190 1.35 -32.19 -8.65
C ALA A 190 2.39 -31.26 -9.28
N VAL A 191 2.16 -29.96 -9.21
CA VAL A 191 3.08 -28.96 -9.74
C VAL A 191 4.32 -28.89 -8.86
N SER A 192 5.49 -29.00 -9.48
CA SER A 192 6.78 -28.68 -8.84
C SER A 192 7.18 -27.25 -9.20
N VAL A 193 7.72 -26.51 -8.23
CA VAL A 193 8.09 -25.11 -8.40
C VAL A 193 9.56 -24.90 -8.07
N VAL A 194 10.29 -24.30 -9.01
CA VAL A 194 11.62 -23.71 -8.74
C VAL A 194 11.40 -22.19 -8.64
N ALA A 195 11.55 -21.68 -7.44
CA ALA A 195 11.30 -20.26 -7.15
C ALA A 195 12.32 -19.35 -7.83
N GLY A 196 11.88 -18.19 -8.26
CA GLY A 196 12.74 -17.13 -8.75
C GLY A 196 13.59 -16.53 -7.63
N THR A 197 14.71 -15.95 -7.99
CA THR A 197 15.68 -15.36 -7.06
C THR A 197 16.19 -14.02 -7.57
N GLY A 198 16.63 -13.16 -6.65
CA GLY A 198 17.16 -11.83 -6.92
C GLY A 198 16.19 -10.72 -6.57
N VAL A 199 16.70 -9.61 -6.06
CA VAL A 199 15.96 -8.40 -5.69
C VAL A 199 16.50 -7.23 -6.48
N ALA A 200 15.61 -6.47 -7.11
CA ALA A 200 15.99 -5.28 -7.87
C ALA A 200 16.52 -4.16 -6.95
N ASP A 201 17.28 -3.23 -7.52
CA ASP A 201 17.79 -2.07 -6.77
C ASP A 201 16.68 -1.06 -6.47
N ILE A 202 16.21 -1.10 -5.23
CA ILE A 202 15.16 -0.22 -4.70
C ILE A 202 15.68 1.21 -4.51
N GLN A 203 16.94 1.37 -4.08
CA GLN A 203 17.51 2.67 -3.74
C GLN A 203 17.53 3.62 -4.94
N THR A 204 17.91 3.13 -6.11
CA THR A 204 17.89 3.93 -7.34
C THR A 204 16.50 4.53 -7.62
N SER A 205 15.43 3.79 -7.39
CA SER A 205 14.06 4.31 -7.57
C SER A 205 13.66 5.32 -6.49
N LEU A 206 14.08 5.12 -5.24
CA LEU A 206 13.85 6.08 -4.15
C LEU A 206 14.57 7.41 -4.39
N ASP A 207 15.79 7.36 -4.92
CA ASP A 207 16.58 8.56 -5.23
C ASP A 207 15.90 9.45 -6.28
N LEU A 208 15.03 8.89 -7.13
CA LEU A 208 14.23 9.66 -8.09
C LEU A 208 13.07 10.45 -7.43
N PHE A 209 12.80 10.27 -6.15
CA PHE A 209 11.75 11.04 -5.46
C PHE A 209 12.09 12.53 -5.34
N VAL A 210 13.33 12.88 -5.22
CA VAL A 210 13.87 14.27 -5.16
C VAL A 210 12.92 15.24 -4.42
N SER A 211 12.32 16.18 -5.15
CA SER A 211 11.38 17.17 -4.63
C SER A 211 9.92 16.73 -4.65
N VAL A 212 9.62 15.56 -5.20
CA VAL A 212 8.24 15.06 -5.30
C VAL A 212 7.82 14.42 -3.97
N TRP A 213 6.59 14.74 -3.53
CA TRP A 213 5.99 14.08 -2.37
C TRP A 213 5.09 12.92 -2.85
N ASN A 214 5.63 11.71 -2.85
CA ASN A 214 4.85 10.49 -2.98
C ASN A 214 4.42 10.09 -1.57
N THR A 215 3.13 10.13 -1.27
CA THR A 215 2.61 9.85 0.07
C THR A 215 2.48 8.36 0.36
N ILE A 216 2.33 7.56 -0.68
CA ILE A 216 2.15 6.11 -0.61
C ILE A 216 3.12 5.44 -1.58
N VAL A 217 3.80 4.41 -1.11
CA VAL A 217 4.71 3.56 -1.90
C VAL A 217 4.21 2.12 -1.82
N THR A 218 4.14 1.40 -2.93
CA THR A 218 3.89 -0.04 -2.92
C THR A 218 5.19 -0.81 -3.06
N ASN A 219 5.45 -1.73 -2.12
CA ASN A 219 6.62 -2.60 -2.12
C ASN A 219 6.23 -4.01 -2.57
N PRO A 220 6.73 -4.50 -3.72
CA PRO A 220 6.49 -5.86 -4.20
C PRO A 220 7.51 -6.89 -3.68
N TYR A 221 8.59 -6.46 -3.01
CA TYR A 221 9.73 -7.30 -2.65
C TYR A 221 9.60 -7.99 -1.28
N GLY A 222 8.39 -8.16 -0.79
CA GLY A 222 8.14 -8.87 0.46
C GLY A 222 8.63 -8.16 1.71
N SER A 223 8.81 -8.92 2.78
CA SER A 223 9.06 -8.43 4.15
C SER A 223 10.46 -8.74 4.68
N GLU A 224 11.41 -9.09 3.83
CA GLU A 224 12.79 -9.33 4.26
C GLU A 224 13.38 -8.08 4.93
N ALA A 225 14.08 -8.29 6.06
CA ALA A 225 14.57 -7.21 6.91
C ALA A 225 15.48 -6.21 6.17
N ALA A 226 16.33 -6.70 5.27
CA ALA A 226 17.23 -5.87 4.47
C ALA A 226 16.45 -4.98 3.49
N THR A 227 15.44 -5.53 2.84
CA THR A 227 14.54 -4.81 1.91
C THR A 227 13.78 -3.70 2.62
N LEU A 228 13.17 -4.02 3.76
CA LEU A 228 12.41 -3.04 4.55
C LEU A 228 13.30 -1.91 5.09
N ALA A 229 14.53 -2.22 5.50
CA ALA A 229 15.48 -1.24 6.02
C ALA A 229 15.88 -0.16 4.99
N ILE A 230 15.84 -0.46 3.69
CA ILE A 230 16.09 0.54 2.63
C ILE A 230 15.03 1.64 2.66
N TYR A 231 13.75 1.27 2.74
CA TYR A 231 12.65 2.23 2.84
C TYR A 231 12.68 3.00 4.15
N GLU A 232 12.96 2.32 5.27
CA GLU A 232 13.06 2.92 6.61
C GLU A 232 14.16 3.99 6.67
N THR A 233 15.34 3.66 6.18
CA THR A 233 16.48 4.57 6.15
C THR A 233 16.20 5.79 5.28
N PHE A 234 15.58 5.60 4.12
CA PHE A 234 15.25 6.70 3.22
C PHE A 234 14.13 7.59 3.76
N ASN A 235 13.07 7.01 4.33
CA ASN A 235 11.93 7.74 4.89
C ASN A 235 12.27 8.43 6.21
N GLY A 236 13.00 7.74 7.09
CA GLY A 236 13.35 8.21 8.42
C GLY A 236 12.18 8.16 9.42
N VAL A 237 12.37 8.83 10.54
CA VAL A 237 11.41 8.86 11.66
C VAL A 237 11.06 10.27 12.08
N PRO A 238 9.82 10.53 12.55
CA PRO A 238 9.35 11.84 13.02
C PRO A 238 9.81 12.11 14.47
N ASP A 239 11.11 11.99 14.75
CA ASP A 239 11.65 12.31 16.06
C ASP A 239 11.48 13.80 16.38
N LYS A 240 11.07 14.12 17.61
CA LYS A 240 10.79 15.50 18.03
C LYS A 240 12.02 16.39 18.02
N GLU A 241 13.17 15.82 18.37
CA GLU A 241 14.44 16.57 18.51
C GLU A 241 15.32 16.41 17.27
N ASN A 242 15.34 15.22 16.70
CA ASN A 242 16.25 14.83 15.60
C ASN A 242 15.50 14.06 14.49
N PRO A 243 14.54 14.68 13.78
CA PRO A 243 13.85 14.00 12.69
C PRO A 243 14.84 13.64 11.58
N THR A 244 14.73 12.40 11.08
CA THR A 244 15.65 11.87 10.06
C THR A 244 14.98 11.72 8.69
N GLY A 245 15.77 11.45 7.66
CA GLY A 245 15.29 11.14 6.32
C GLY A 245 14.33 12.21 5.79
N ARG A 246 13.18 11.77 5.32
CA ARG A 246 12.15 12.64 4.73
C ARG A 246 11.25 13.34 5.76
N TYR A 247 11.42 13.04 7.04
CA TYR A 247 10.82 13.82 8.14
C TYR A 247 11.62 15.06 8.50
N ASN A 248 12.85 15.21 7.98
CA ASN A 248 13.66 16.41 8.24
C ASN A 248 12.93 17.68 7.79
N ALA A 249 13.01 18.74 8.61
CA ALA A 249 12.31 19.99 8.40
C ALA A 249 12.61 20.64 7.02
N THR A 250 13.81 20.43 6.48
CA THR A 250 14.22 20.97 5.17
C THR A 250 13.53 20.26 4.01
N ASN A 251 13.28 18.96 4.15
CA ASN A 251 12.71 18.12 3.08
C ASN A 251 11.58 17.25 3.59
N PHE A 252 10.62 17.84 4.30
CA PHE A 252 9.49 17.10 4.87
C PHE A 252 8.56 16.57 3.78
N LYS A 253 8.75 15.32 3.38
CA LYS A 253 7.96 14.59 2.37
C LYS A 253 7.93 13.10 2.69
N PRO A 254 7.54 12.71 3.92
CA PRO A 254 7.48 11.31 4.31
C PRO A 254 6.43 10.54 3.51
N PHE A 255 6.51 9.21 3.57
CA PHE A 255 5.56 8.32 2.93
C PHE A 255 5.25 7.12 3.82
N ILE A 256 4.18 6.40 3.48
CA ILE A 256 3.92 5.06 3.98
C ILE A 256 4.27 4.04 2.89
N CYS A 257 4.96 2.98 3.28
CA CYS A 257 5.32 1.87 2.40
C CYS A 257 4.39 0.68 2.68
N LEU A 258 3.63 0.29 1.68
CA LEU A 258 2.66 -0.80 1.77
C LEU A 258 3.27 -2.07 1.19
N THR A 259 3.36 -3.12 2.00
CA THR A 259 3.88 -4.43 1.62
C THR A 259 2.79 -5.47 1.81
N GLY A 260 2.54 -6.30 0.80
CA GLY A 260 1.60 -7.42 0.93
C GLY A 260 2.19 -8.56 1.76
N LEU A 261 1.36 -9.23 2.54
CA LEU A 261 1.71 -10.46 3.27
C LEU A 261 0.61 -11.51 3.14
N LYS A 262 1.02 -12.76 2.90
CA LYS A 262 0.13 -13.92 2.82
C LYS A 262 0.28 -14.88 4.00
N LEU A 263 1.04 -14.48 5.01
CA LEU A 263 1.27 -15.26 6.22
C LEU A 263 -0.03 -15.43 7.01
N SER A 264 -0.22 -16.63 7.57
CA SER A 264 -1.48 -17.03 8.22
C SER A 264 -1.33 -17.38 9.71
N THR A 265 -0.12 -17.28 10.27
CA THR A 265 0.16 -17.56 11.68
C THR A 265 0.58 -16.29 12.42
N GLU A 266 0.08 -16.15 13.65
CA GLU A 266 0.41 -15.03 14.56
C GLU A 266 1.93 -14.89 14.75
N ALA A 267 2.60 -15.99 15.06
CA ALA A 267 4.03 -16.00 15.33
C ALA A 267 4.86 -15.47 14.14
N ALA A 268 4.51 -15.86 12.91
CA ALA A 268 5.23 -15.40 11.72
C ALA A 268 5.01 -13.90 11.46
N LEU A 269 3.81 -13.39 11.72
CA LEU A 269 3.49 -11.97 11.56
C LEU A 269 4.18 -11.11 12.61
N ILE A 270 4.14 -11.52 13.89
CA ILE A 270 4.82 -10.83 15.00
C ILE A 270 6.35 -10.82 14.78
N ALA A 271 6.92 -11.87 14.25
CA ALA A 271 8.36 -11.92 13.94
C ALA A 271 8.79 -10.79 12.98
N ILE A 272 7.89 -10.32 12.11
CA ILE A 272 8.15 -9.22 11.20
C ILE A 272 7.87 -7.87 11.88
N THR A 273 6.69 -7.70 12.49
CA THR A 273 6.21 -6.39 12.96
C THR A 273 6.78 -5.97 14.31
N ASP A 274 7.01 -6.91 15.24
CA ASP A 274 7.58 -6.67 16.59
C ASP A 274 9.12 -6.86 16.64
N ALA A 275 9.77 -6.96 15.47
CA ALA A 275 11.22 -7.00 15.41
C ALA A 275 11.83 -5.73 16.03
N ALA A 276 12.89 -5.88 16.85
CA ALA A 276 13.51 -4.76 17.57
C ALA A 276 13.93 -3.58 16.67
N ALA A 277 14.32 -3.86 15.43
CA ALA A 277 14.66 -2.84 14.44
C ALA A 277 13.44 -2.15 13.84
N ARG A 278 12.21 -2.63 14.08
CA ARG A 278 11.01 -2.19 13.36
C ARG A 278 9.97 -1.51 14.23
N LYS A 279 9.87 -1.88 15.49
CA LYS A 279 8.86 -1.32 16.41
C LYS A 279 8.93 0.20 16.60
N ASP A 280 10.06 0.82 16.29
CA ASP A 280 10.26 2.27 16.35
C ASP A 280 10.08 2.95 14.97
N GLN A 281 9.71 2.19 13.93
CA GLN A 281 9.59 2.67 12.56
C GLN A 281 8.14 2.95 12.19
N VAL A 282 7.92 4.10 11.52
CA VAL A 282 6.60 4.53 11.04
C VAL A 282 6.38 4.27 9.55
N THR A 283 7.38 3.67 8.88
CA THR A 283 7.42 3.60 7.42
C THR A 283 6.50 2.53 6.86
N HIS A 284 6.40 1.38 7.53
CA HIS A 284 5.73 0.22 6.97
C HIS A 284 4.33 0.01 7.52
N GLU A 285 3.48 -0.46 6.61
CA GLU A 285 2.22 -1.08 6.92
C GLU A 285 2.03 -2.31 6.03
N PHE A 286 1.53 -3.39 6.61
CA PHE A 286 1.40 -4.66 5.92
C PHE A 286 -0.04 -4.93 5.50
N ALA A 287 -0.25 -5.03 4.17
CA ALA A 287 -1.52 -5.42 3.57
C ALA A 287 -1.70 -6.92 3.67
N GLN A 288 -2.53 -7.37 4.61
CA GLN A 288 -2.72 -8.78 4.92
C GLN A 288 -3.66 -9.47 3.93
N ALA A 289 -3.26 -10.62 3.42
CA ALA A 289 -4.07 -11.52 2.60
C ALA A 289 -3.74 -12.99 2.92
N PRO A 290 -4.01 -13.45 4.17
CA PRO A 290 -3.59 -14.78 4.64
C PRO A 290 -4.03 -15.89 3.70
N ASN A 291 -3.11 -16.79 3.36
CA ASN A 291 -3.33 -17.93 2.47
C ASN A 291 -3.82 -17.59 1.05
N SER A 292 -3.78 -16.33 0.64
CA SER A 292 -4.14 -15.95 -0.73
C SER A 292 -3.18 -16.58 -1.74
N LYS A 293 -3.72 -17.02 -2.87
CA LYS A 293 -2.94 -17.48 -4.02
C LYS A 293 -2.50 -16.34 -4.95
N ALA A 294 -3.00 -15.12 -4.74
CA ALA A 294 -2.63 -13.94 -5.53
C ALA A 294 -1.19 -13.49 -5.25
N TRP A 295 -0.74 -12.50 -6.00
CA TRP A 295 0.56 -11.84 -5.76
C TRP A 295 0.49 -10.96 -4.50
N GLU A 296 1.53 -10.93 -3.69
CA GLU A 296 1.60 -10.05 -2.51
C GLU A 296 1.46 -8.58 -2.89
N CYS A 297 2.04 -8.16 -4.00
CA CYS A 297 1.93 -6.78 -4.50
C CYS A 297 0.49 -6.36 -4.83
N GLU A 298 -0.42 -7.29 -5.12
CA GLU A 298 -1.85 -6.98 -5.33
C GLU A 298 -2.54 -6.61 -4.02
N ALA A 299 -2.18 -7.21 -2.88
CA ALA A 299 -2.67 -6.82 -1.57
C ALA A 299 -2.19 -5.39 -1.22
N ALA A 300 -0.91 -5.10 -1.42
CA ALA A 300 -0.35 -3.76 -1.24
C ALA A 300 -1.06 -2.72 -2.12
N ALA A 301 -1.32 -3.04 -3.39
CA ALA A 301 -2.06 -2.16 -4.31
C ALA A 301 -3.51 -1.93 -3.86
N ASN A 302 -4.21 -2.94 -3.33
CA ASN A 302 -5.55 -2.79 -2.77
C ASN A 302 -5.58 -1.83 -1.57
N LEU A 303 -4.63 -1.97 -0.65
CA LEU A 303 -4.52 -1.07 0.50
C LEU A 303 -4.15 0.35 0.06
N ALA A 304 -3.28 0.49 -0.96
CA ALA A 304 -2.93 1.78 -1.55
C ALA A 304 -4.14 2.51 -2.17
N VAL A 305 -5.05 1.78 -2.83
CA VAL A 305 -6.32 2.34 -3.32
C VAL A 305 -7.14 2.90 -2.18
N THR A 306 -7.28 2.13 -1.09
CA THR A 306 -8.06 2.52 0.08
C THR A 306 -7.51 3.81 0.70
N PHE A 307 -6.21 3.83 0.98
CA PHE A 307 -5.54 4.98 1.59
C PHE A 307 -5.66 6.22 0.71
N ALA A 308 -5.26 6.10 -0.55
CA ALA A 308 -5.20 7.24 -1.44
C ALA A 308 -6.58 7.85 -1.71
N SER A 309 -7.63 7.03 -1.88
CA SER A 309 -8.98 7.53 -2.13
C SER A 309 -9.58 8.20 -0.89
N GLN A 310 -9.46 7.57 0.27
CA GLN A 310 -10.03 8.10 1.50
C GLN A 310 -9.26 9.32 2.01
N TRP A 311 -7.92 9.27 2.05
CA TRP A 311 -7.10 10.38 2.53
C TRP A 311 -7.15 11.62 1.65
N GLN A 312 -7.42 11.45 0.35
CA GLN A 312 -7.60 12.57 -0.57
C GLN A 312 -8.84 13.40 -0.22
N GLU A 313 -9.93 12.73 0.15
CA GLU A 313 -11.20 13.35 0.48
C GLU A 313 -11.25 13.74 1.97
N ASP A 314 -10.80 12.83 2.81
CA ASP A 314 -10.94 12.90 4.26
C ASP A 314 -9.66 12.45 5.00
N PRO A 315 -8.73 13.40 5.28
CA PRO A 315 -7.45 13.07 5.89
C PRO A 315 -7.52 12.35 7.24
N HIS A 316 -8.64 12.45 7.96
CA HIS A 316 -8.83 11.79 9.26
C HIS A 316 -9.53 10.42 9.16
N SER A 317 -9.78 9.91 7.95
CA SER A 317 -10.38 8.59 7.75
C SER A 317 -9.54 7.46 8.36
N THR A 318 -10.24 6.48 8.95
CA THR A 318 -9.60 5.30 9.57
C THR A 318 -9.05 4.30 8.57
N ASN A 319 -9.53 4.35 7.33
CA ASN A 319 -9.20 3.39 6.25
C ASN A 319 -9.60 1.93 6.53
N GLY A 320 -10.30 1.67 7.63
CA GLY A 320 -10.87 0.36 7.96
C GLY A 320 -12.20 0.09 7.24
N GLY A 321 -12.64 -1.16 7.30
CA GLY A 321 -13.94 -1.58 6.79
C GLY A 321 -14.03 -1.78 5.27
N VAL A 322 -12.95 -1.61 4.52
CA VAL A 322 -12.90 -1.75 3.06
C VAL A 322 -12.47 -3.15 2.66
N SER A 323 -13.13 -3.72 1.65
CA SER A 323 -12.79 -5.04 1.12
C SER A 323 -11.85 -4.93 -0.08
N TYR A 324 -10.87 -5.85 -0.15
CA TYR A 324 -9.99 -5.97 -1.30
C TYR A 324 -10.78 -6.35 -2.57
N ARG A 325 -10.31 -5.84 -3.68
CA ARG A 325 -10.86 -6.10 -5.00
C ARG A 325 -10.01 -7.11 -5.72
N ASP A 326 -10.67 -8.05 -6.42
CA ASP A 326 -10.00 -9.06 -7.27
C ASP A 326 -8.82 -9.76 -6.56
N MET A 327 -9.00 -10.07 -5.26
CA MET A 327 -8.01 -10.78 -4.46
C MET A 327 -8.51 -12.19 -4.17
N PRO A 328 -7.95 -13.22 -4.83
CA PRO A 328 -8.32 -14.60 -4.58
C PRO A 328 -8.10 -15.01 -3.13
N ILE A 329 -9.09 -15.65 -2.56
CA ILE A 329 -8.97 -16.34 -1.27
C ILE A 329 -8.48 -17.78 -1.47
N SER A 330 -8.05 -18.43 -0.40
CA SER A 330 -7.81 -19.88 -0.43
C SER A 330 -9.08 -20.64 -0.81
N SER A 331 -8.94 -21.82 -1.41
CA SER A 331 -10.07 -22.64 -1.89
C SER A 331 -11.05 -23.06 -0.79
N ASP A 332 -10.58 -23.16 0.44
CA ASP A 332 -11.35 -23.50 1.65
C ASP A 332 -11.79 -22.26 2.46
N GLY A 333 -11.45 -21.05 2.00
CA GLY A 333 -11.76 -19.81 2.72
C GLY A 333 -11.00 -19.66 4.04
N ASP A 334 -9.91 -20.39 4.24
CA ASP A 334 -9.13 -20.33 5.46
C ASP A 334 -8.18 -19.13 5.46
N ILE A 335 -8.30 -18.27 6.46
CA ILE A 335 -7.41 -17.12 6.74
C ILE A 335 -6.47 -17.41 7.93
N GLY A 336 -6.25 -18.69 8.23
CA GLY A 336 -5.36 -19.11 9.29
C GLY A 336 -5.80 -18.64 10.68
N GLU A 337 -4.85 -18.24 11.50
CA GLU A 337 -5.10 -17.80 12.87
C GLU A 337 -5.80 -16.43 12.96
N MET A 338 -5.80 -15.63 11.89
CA MET A 338 -6.54 -14.36 11.85
C MET A 338 -8.07 -14.52 11.93
N LYS A 339 -8.62 -15.76 11.81
CA LYS A 339 -10.03 -16.01 12.09
C LYS A 339 -10.42 -15.77 13.55
N ASP A 340 -9.45 -15.86 14.49
CA ASP A 340 -9.67 -15.60 15.91
C ASP A 340 -9.52 -14.10 16.21
N TYR A 341 -10.52 -13.53 16.88
CA TYR A 341 -10.50 -12.13 17.30
C TYR A 341 -9.37 -11.84 18.28
N LEU A 342 -9.06 -12.76 19.19
CA LEU A 342 -7.98 -12.55 20.17
C LEU A 342 -6.62 -12.44 19.50
N VAL A 343 -6.37 -13.28 18.49
CA VAL A 343 -5.16 -13.20 17.66
C VAL A 343 -5.10 -11.87 16.93
N ARG A 344 -6.20 -11.43 16.29
CA ARG A 344 -6.21 -10.12 15.63
C ARG A 344 -5.93 -8.96 16.60
N ASN A 345 -6.45 -9.05 17.82
CA ASN A 345 -6.19 -8.03 18.84
C ASN A 345 -4.70 -8.01 19.27
N GLU A 346 -4.08 -9.18 19.46
CA GLU A 346 -2.64 -9.28 19.76
C GLU A 346 -1.81 -8.72 18.61
N LEU A 347 -2.08 -9.13 17.38
CA LEU A 347 -1.43 -8.62 16.17
C LEU A 347 -1.51 -7.09 16.07
N ALA A 348 -2.70 -6.54 16.33
CA ALA A 348 -2.90 -5.09 16.34
C ALA A 348 -2.04 -4.38 17.40
N GLN A 349 -1.85 -4.98 18.58
CA GLN A 349 -0.98 -4.43 19.61
C GLN A 349 0.51 -4.50 19.22
N LYS A 350 0.87 -5.42 18.34
CA LYS A 350 2.24 -5.62 17.82
C LYS A 350 2.48 -4.93 16.47
N GLY A 351 1.69 -3.90 16.14
CA GLY A 351 1.89 -3.10 14.93
C GLY A 351 1.59 -3.82 13.61
N CYS A 352 0.68 -4.81 13.65
CA CYS A 352 0.28 -5.57 12.48
C CYS A 352 -1.17 -5.23 12.11
N SER A 353 -1.39 -4.79 10.88
CA SER A 353 -2.73 -4.63 10.32
C SER A 353 -3.43 -5.97 10.23
N THR A 354 -4.77 -5.99 10.40
CA THR A 354 -5.56 -7.21 10.40
C THR A 354 -6.67 -7.19 9.36
N VAL A 355 -7.07 -8.39 8.94
CA VAL A 355 -8.20 -8.59 8.03
C VAL A 355 -9.15 -9.65 8.56
N SER A 356 -10.41 -9.50 8.20
CA SER A 356 -11.43 -10.55 8.34
C SER A 356 -11.93 -10.99 6.97
N LEU A 357 -12.53 -12.16 6.89
CA LEU A 357 -13.16 -12.64 5.66
C LEU A 357 -14.67 -12.36 5.72
N VAL A 358 -15.15 -11.48 4.84
CA VAL A 358 -16.56 -11.11 4.74
C VAL A 358 -17.04 -11.26 3.31
N ASN A 359 -18.07 -12.08 3.08
CA ASN A 359 -18.60 -12.37 1.74
C ASN A 359 -17.48 -12.80 0.75
N GLU A 360 -16.65 -13.72 1.16
CA GLU A 360 -15.52 -14.24 0.37
C GLU A 360 -14.53 -13.15 -0.09
N LYS A 361 -14.33 -12.11 0.72
CA LYS A 361 -13.36 -11.05 0.46
C LYS A 361 -12.59 -10.72 1.73
N TYR A 362 -11.31 -10.45 1.58
CA TYR A 362 -10.52 -9.86 2.65
C TYR A 362 -11.04 -8.45 2.92
N LYS A 363 -11.46 -8.20 4.14
CA LYS A 363 -11.90 -6.90 4.62
C LYS A 363 -10.89 -6.39 5.63
N VAL A 364 -10.28 -5.25 5.33
CA VAL A 364 -9.37 -4.57 6.26
C VAL A 364 -10.14 -4.15 7.51
N GLU A 365 -9.66 -4.52 8.69
CA GLU A 365 -10.26 -4.08 9.95
C GLU A 365 -9.67 -2.74 10.37
N ASP A 366 -8.45 -2.75 10.87
CA ASP A 366 -7.75 -1.54 11.28
C ASP A 366 -6.33 -1.53 10.71
N PRO A 367 -5.94 -0.48 9.98
CA PRO A 367 -4.60 -0.34 9.46
C PRO A 367 -3.65 0.20 10.54
N PHE A 368 -2.57 -0.54 10.80
CA PHE A 368 -1.54 -0.19 11.77
C PHE A 368 -0.17 -0.11 11.11
N THR A 369 0.58 0.94 11.43
CA THR A 369 2.02 0.95 11.16
C THR A 369 2.74 0.00 12.13
N THR A 370 3.99 -0.31 11.84
CA THR A 370 4.81 -1.10 12.76
C THR A 370 5.22 -0.32 14.03
N TYR A 371 4.82 0.94 14.19
CA TYR A 371 5.22 1.80 15.29
C TYR A 371 4.49 1.45 16.61
N HIS A 372 5.23 0.85 17.53
CA HIS A 372 4.78 0.55 18.90
C HIS A 372 5.97 0.50 19.87
N PRO A 373 6.70 1.63 20.05
CA PRO A 373 7.89 1.67 20.88
C PRO A 373 7.58 1.36 22.35
N GLU A 374 8.57 0.83 23.05
CA GLU A 374 8.43 0.55 24.47
C GLU A 374 8.24 1.83 25.28
N GLY A 375 7.28 1.80 26.22
CA GLY A 375 7.02 2.91 27.13
C GLY A 375 6.07 3.99 26.60
N GLU A 376 5.66 3.92 25.35
CA GLU A 376 4.65 4.80 24.75
C GLU A 376 3.29 4.09 24.68
N ASN A 377 2.30 4.56 25.42
CA ASN A 377 0.97 3.95 25.45
C ASN A 377 -0.14 5.01 25.61
N PRO A 378 -1.02 5.22 24.59
CA PRO A 378 -0.93 4.58 23.27
C PRO A 378 0.19 5.18 22.41
N PRO A 379 0.78 4.43 21.47
CA PRO A 379 1.80 4.94 20.56
C PRO A 379 1.22 5.99 19.59
N ALA A 380 1.88 7.14 19.47
CA ALA A 380 1.36 8.32 18.73
C ALA A 380 1.12 8.04 17.23
N TYR A 381 1.98 7.22 16.61
CA TYR A 381 1.94 6.94 15.17
C TYR A 381 1.56 5.49 14.84
N ARG A 382 0.94 4.80 15.79
CA ARG A 382 0.48 3.42 15.60
C ARG A 382 -0.49 3.29 14.42
N LYS A 383 -1.41 4.25 14.25
CA LYS A 383 -2.36 4.26 13.14
C LYS A 383 -1.84 5.10 11.98
N SER A 384 -1.90 4.58 10.77
CA SER A 384 -1.54 5.29 9.53
C SER A 384 -2.30 6.60 9.38
N ARG A 385 -3.53 6.66 9.89
CA ARG A 385 -4.34 7.85 10.01
C ARG A 385 -3.62 8.99 10.75
N SER A 386 -2.97 8.69 11.87
CA SER A 386 -2.25 9.70 12.67
C SER A 386 -1.09 10.31 11.88
N LEU A 387 -0.40 9.50 11.09
CA LEU A 387 0.64 9.97 10.18
C LEU A 387 0.06 10.91 9.11
N ASN A 388 -1.02 10.51 8.47
CA ASN A 388 -1.64 11.34 7.42
C ASN A 388 -2.14 12.68 7.96
N ILE A 389 -2.73 12.71 9.17
CA ILE A 389 -3.12 13.96 9.84
C ILE A 389 -1.88 14.83 10.08
N HIS A 390 -0.82 14.27 10.66
CA HIS A 390 0.43 14.99 10.89
C HIS A 390 0.99 15.57 9.58
N TRP A 391 1.00 14.81 8.49
CA TRP A 391 1.47 15.29 7.18
C TRP A 391 0.60 16.41 6.62
N ASN A 392 -0.72 16.34 6.79
CA ASN A 392 -1.65 17.40 6.39
C ASN A 392 -1.43 18.69 7.18
N VAL A 393 -1.22 18.58 8.50
CA VAL A 393 -0.90 19.73 9.36
C VAL A 393 0.38 20.41 8.90
N GLU A 394 1.44 19.65 8.63
CA GLU A 394 2.72 20.18 8.19
C GLU A 394 2.66 20.72 6.75
N TYR A 395 1.92 20.08 5.85
CA TYR A 395 1.71 20.55 4.48
C TYR A 395 1.00 21.91 4.45
N GLN A 396 -0.11 22.04 5.17
CA GLN A 396 -0.88 23.28 5.24
C GLN A 396 -0.07 24.39 5.91
N TRP A 397 0.69 24.08 6.95
CA TRP A 397 1.56 25.05 7.60
C TRP A 397 2.66 25.55 6.67
N ARG A 398 3.28 24.70 5.88
CA ARG A 398 4.29 25.11 4.88
C ARG A 398 3.73 26.08 3.86
N ILE A 399 2.52 25.84 3.37
CA ILE A 399 1.84 26.77 2.45
C ILE A 399 1.66 28.14 3.13
N ILE A 400 1.24 28.17 4.38
CA ILE A 400 1.11 29.44 5.16
C ILE A 400 2.46 30.12 5.29
N VAL A 401 3.53 29.40 5.62
CA VAL A 401 4.87 29.96 5.75
C VAL A 401 5.33 30.57 4.42
N GLU A 402 5.22 29.81 3.31
CA GLU A 402 5.65 30.24 1.99
C GLU A 402 4.86 31.46 1.49
N THR A 403 3.56 31.52 1.76
CA THR A 403 2.69 32.59 1.23
C THR A 403 2.59 33.80 2.13
N SER A 404 2.72 33.63 3.45
CA SER A 404 2.38 34.67 4.42
C SER A 404 3.54 35.15 5.30
N ILE A 405 4.65 34.40 5.35
CA ILE A 405 5.78 34.72 6.25
C ILE A 405 7.08 34.90 5.47
N GLN A 406 7.39 33.95 4.58
CA GLN A 406 8.68 33.92 3.89
C GLN A 406 8.88 35.14 3.00
N GLY A 407 10.09 35.72 3.05
CA GLY A 407 10.47 36.91 2.26
C GLY A 407 9.94 38.25 2.76
N LYS A 408 9.17 38.25 3.90
CA LYS A 408 8.72 39.52 4.50
C LYS A 408 9.75 40.12 5.43
N THR A 409 9.74 41.46 5.51
CA THR A 409 10.58 42.19 6.46
C THR A 409 10.02 42.08 7.87
N ILE A 410 10.86 41.63 8.80
CA ILE A 410 10.45 41.42 10.21
C ILE A 410 10.47 42.77 10.94
N LEU A 411 9.34 43.12 11.55
CA LEU A 411 9.18 44.31 12.40
C LEU A 411 9.07 43.92 13.86
N LYS A 412 9.42 44.85 14.73
CA LYS A 412 9.15 44.74 16.17
C LYS A 412 7.64 44.89 16.44
N ASP A 413 7.14 44.14 17.41
CA ASP A 413 5.72 44.23 17.80
C ASP A 413 5.33 45.66 18.19
N GLY A 414 4.27 46.18 17.57
CA GLY A 414 3.76 47.51 17.78
C GLY A 414 4.31 48.59 16.81
N GLU A 415 5.26 48.23 15.98
CA GLU A 415 5.71 49.14 14.89
C GLU A 415 4.67 49.11 13.75
N ALA A 416 4.41 50.31 13.20
CA ALA A 416 3.55 50.48 12.03
C ALA A 416 4.41 50.58 10.75
N SER A 417 3.95 49.98 9.68
CA SER A 417 4.55 50.10 8.36
C SER A 417 3.51 50.51 7.33
N THR A 418 3.92 51.34 6.38
CA THR A 418 3.12 51.65 5.19
C THR A 418 3.38 50.69 4.04
N VAL A 419 4.27 49.71 4.25
CA VAL A 419 4.63 48.69 3.25
C VAL A 419 3.97 47.37 3.60
N ASP A 420 3.25 46.78 2.65
CA ASP A 420 2.49 45.53 2.86
C ASP A 420 3.40 44.32 3.07
N ASN A 421 4.67 44.38 2.64
CA ASN A 421 5.61 43.24 2.73
C ASN A 421 6.34 43.20 4.10
N THR A 422 5.60 43.33 5.19
CA THR A 422 6.14 43.32 6.55
C THR A 422 5.36 42.33 7.44
N ILE A 423 6.02 41.81 8.49
CA ILE A 423 5.41 40.92 9.46
C ILE A 423 6.01 41.14 10.86
N ALA A 424 5.20 41.15 11.88
CA ALA A 424 5.63 41.19 13.29
C ALA A 424 5.45 39.82 13.95
N LEU A 425 6.19 39.53 15.03
CA LEU A 425 6.09 38.24 15.74
C LEU A 425 4.68 37.92 16.20
N LYS A 426 3.96 38.92 16.68
CA LYS A 426 2.55 38.81 17.07
C LYS A 426 1.65 38.37 15.89
N MET A 427 1.93 38.86 14.67
CA MET A 427 1.18 38.47 13.48
C MET A 427 1.43 37.00 13.12
N VAL A 428 2.69 36.54 13.24
CA VAL A 428 3.03 35.13 13.04
C VAL A 428 2.27 34.25 14.04
N LYS A 429 2.24 34.64 15.32
CA LYS A 429 1.46 33.91 16.34
C LYS A 429 -0.02 33.84 15.95
N GLN A 430 -0.62 34.92 15.45
CA GLN A 430 -2.01 34.93 14.99
C GLN A 430 -2.25 34.02 13.78
N LEU A 431 -1.28 33.89 12.86
CA LEU A 431 -1.36 32.94 11.75
C LEU A 431 -1.40 31.49 12.25
N VAL A 432 -0.57 31.14 13.26
CA VAL A 432 -0.61 29.79 13.87
C VAL A 432 -1.96 29.53 14.54
N ILE A 433 -2.49 30.47 15.34
CA ILE A 433 -3.79 30.36 15.99
C ILE A 433 -4.91 30.17 14.95
N SER A 434 -4.89 30.96 13.87
CA SER A 434 -5.86 30.83 12.78
C SER A 434 -5.77 29.46 12.11
N HIS A 435 -4.55 28.97 11.90
CA HIS A 435 -4.31 27.64 11.35
C HIS A 435 -4.86 26.53 12.27
N ASN A 436 -4.56 26.60 13.60
CA ASN A 436 -5.10 25.65 14.57
C ASN A 436 -6.63 25.59 14.56
N LYS A 437 -7.30 26.74 14.48
CA LYS A 437 -8.76 26.80 14.36
C LYS A 437 -9.27 26.10 13.09
N ASN A 438 -8.61 26.32 11.95
CA ASN A 438 -8.98 25.67 10.70
C ASN A 438 -8.77 24.14 10.76
N LEU A 439 -7.67 23.69 11.36
CA LEU A 439 -7.40 22.25 11.56
C LEU A 439 -8.44 21.61 12.48
N ASN A 440 -8.85 22.29 13.53
CA ASN A 440 -9.88 21.79 14.44
C ASN A 440 -11.25 21.72 13.77
N LEU A 441 -11.62 22.72 12.95
CA LEU A 441 -12.86 22.68 12.15
C LEU A 441 -12.89 21.52 11.14
N LYS A 442 -11.71 21.07 10.69
CA LYS A 442 -11.55 19.88 9.83
C LYS A 442 -11.42 18.58 10.64
N ALA A 443 -11.60 18.59 11.94
CA ALA A 443 -11.42 17.47 12.85
C ALA A 443 -10.03 16.79 12.76
N LEU A 444 -8.99 17.53 12.40
CA LEU A 444 -7.61 17.02 12.33
C LEU A 444 -6.92 17.12 13.69
N ILE A 445 -7.17 18.19 14.44
CA ILE A 445 -6.64 18.39 15.79
C ILE A 445 -7.76 18.65 16.79
N THR A 446 -7.49 18.36 18.05
CA THR A 446 -8.38 18.64 19.20
C THR A 446 -7.65 19.50 20.24
N ASP A 447 -8.36 19.94 21.29
CA ASP A 447 -7.81 20.72 22.39
C ASP A 447 -7.10 22.01 21.94
N LEU A 448 -7.91 22.96 21.43
CA LEU A 448 -7.40 24.24 20.91
C LEU A 448 -6.68 25.06 21.98
N GLU A 449 -7.07 24.98 23.27
CA GLU A 449 -6.41 25.69 24.35
C GLU A 449 -4.96 25.23 24.48
N PHE A 450 -4.73 23.90 24.54
CA PHE A 450 -3.38 23.35 24.51
C PHE A 450 -2.59 23.78 23.27
N ALA A 451 -3.22 23.72 22.09
CA ALA A 451 -2.55 24.07 20.84
C ALA A 451 -2.12 25.55 20.82
N ASP A 452 -2.98 26.45 21.28
CA ASP A 452 -2.70 27.90 21.27
C ASP A 452 -1.71 28.30 22.36
N ASP A 453 -1.74 27.68 23.53
CA ASP A 453 -0.81 27.93 24.64
C ASP A 453 0.60 27.40 24.34
N SER A 454 0.72 26.37 23.53
CA SER A 454 2.02 25.81 23.13
C SER A 454 2.82 26.72 22.18
N ILE A 455 2.19 27.76 21.61
CA ILE A 455 2.81 28.58 20.55
C ILE A 455 3.85 29.52 21.15
N THR A 456 5.09 29.35 20.72
CA THR A 456 6.14 30.35 20.94
C THR A 456 6.72 30.81 19.61
N VAL A 457 6.89 32.13 19.45
CA VAL A 457 7.49 32.74 18.27
C VAL A 457 8.61 33.65 18.73
N SER A 458 9.81 33.44 18.24
CA SER A 458 10.98 34.22 18.62
C SER A 458 11.92 34.42 17.42
N LEU A 459 12.77 35.43 17.49
CA LEU A 459 13.90 35.55 16.59
C LEU A 459 15.00 34.61 17.04
N GLY A 460 15.60 33.92 16.08
CA GLY A 460 16.77 33.10 16.33
C GLY A 460 18.04 33.93 16.55
N SER A 461 19.17 33.26 16.77
CA SER A 461 20.48 33.90 16.88
C SER A 461 20.89 34.65 15.59
N ASN A 462 20.38 34.23 14.45
CA ASN A 462 20.47 34.97 13.19
C ASN A 462 19.23 35.89 13.09
N PRO A 463 19.39 37.22 12.89
CA PRO A 463 18.27 38.17 12.75
C PRO A 463 17.28 37.86 11.63
N SER A 464 17.68 37.08 10.64
CA SER A 464 16.84 36.64 9.52
C SER A 464 16.12 35.31 9.83
N ARG A 465 16.35 34.71 11.00
CA ARG A 465 15.75 33.42 11.40
C ARG A 465 14.61 33.67 12.38
N LEU A 466 13.46 33.08 12.03
CA LEU A 466 12.27 33.06 12.87
C LEU A 466 12.08 31.63 13.39
N ASP A 467 12.09 31.48 14.70
CA ASP A 467 11.85 30.20 15.39
C ASP A 467 10.40 30.14 15.86
N ILE A 468 9.66 29.13 15.37
CA ILE A 468 8.26 28.91 15.71
C ILE A 468 8.16 27.52 16.33
N LYS A 469 7.73 27.43 17.60
CA LYS A 469 7.37 26.19 18.26
C LYS A 469 5.87 26.12 18.40
N ARG A 470 5.30 24.95 18.13
CA ARG A 470 3.87 24.67 18.25
C ARG A 470 3.65 23.21 18.64
N GLY A 471 2.65 22.94 19.46
CA GLY A 471 2.18 21.61 19.78
C GLY A 471 0.72 21.47 19.38
N TYR A 472 0.27 20.26 19.11
CA TYR A 472 -1.13 19.95 18.85
C TYR A 472 -1.42 18.52 19.23
N LYS A 473 -2.70 18.23 19.52
CA LYS A 473 -3.21 16.88 19.76
C LYS A 473 -4.01 16.45 18.56
N ILE A 474 -3.67 15.29 18.00
CA ILE A 474 -4.41 14.67 16.89
C ILE A 474 -5.74 14.14 17.42
N THR A 475 -6.79 14.20 16.61
CA THR A 475 -8.10 13.61 16.94
C THR A 475 -8.03 12.09 16.92
N GLU A 476 -8.73 11.44 17.82
CA GLU A 476 -8.89 9.99 17.86
C GLU A 476 -10.27 9.55 17.37
N THR A 477 -10.39 8.26 17.01
CA THR A 477 -11.64 7.62 16.63
C THR A 477 -12.18 6.78 17.77
N ALA A 478 -13.49 6.66 17.87
CA ALA A 478 -14.15 5.79 18.83
C ALA A 478 -14.14 4.33 18.33
N ASP A 479 -13.03 3.63 18.53
CA ASP A 479 -12.84 2.26 18.04
C ASP A 479 -13.47 1.22 18.97
N VAL A 480 -13.58 1.54 20.28
CA VAL A 480 -14.18 0.67 21.28
C VAL A 480 -15.29 1.43 22.00
N ILE A 481 -16.50 0.89 21.92
CA ILE A 481 -17.67 1.42 22.62
C ILE A 481 -18.08 0.40 23.68
N SER A 482 -17.94 0.76 24.95
CA SER A 482 -18.48 -0.03 26.06
C SER A 482 -19.81 0.57 26.49
N THR A 483 -20.86 -0.24 26.49
CA THR A 483 -22.19 0.15 27.01
C THR A 483 -22.56 -0.73 28.17
N GLU A 484 -22.90 -0.12 29.28
CA GLU A 484 -23.50 -0.81 30.44
C GLU A 484 -25.01 -0.53 30.44
N ALA A 485 -25.80 -1.57 30.41
CA ALA A 485 -27.25 -1.47 30.46
C ALA A 485 -27.77 -2.10 31.76
N GLU A 486 -28.37 -1.29 32.58
CA GLU A 486 -29.08 -1.76 33.78
C GLU A 486 -30.55 -2.06 33.43
N VAL A 487 -30.92 -3.35 33.52
CA VAL A 487 -32.30 -3.80 33.23
C VAL A 487 -33.00 -4.09 34.56
N SER A 488 -34.03 -3.30 34.90
CA SER A 488 -34.89 -3.55 36.04
C SER A 488 -36.24 -4.07 35.58
N PHE A 489 -36.76 -5.09 36.26
CA PHE A 489 -38.12 -5.58 36.04
C PHE A 489 -39.06 -4.98 37.05
N PHE A 490 -40.11 -4.32 36.60
CA PHE A 490 -41.22 -3.92 37.45
C PHE A 490 -42.06 -5.18 37.77
N VAL A 491 -42.01 -5.61 39.01
CA VAL A 491 -43.00 -6.53 39.54
C VAL A 491 -44.14 -5.72 40.06
N SER A 492 -45.27 -5.69 39.38
CA SER A 492 -46.53 -5.13 39.92
C SER A 492 -46.95 -6.01 41.08
N GLN A 493 -46.78 -5.51 42.32
CA GLN A 493 -47.47 -6.09 43.45
C GLN A 493 -48.95 -5.67 43.37
N THR A 494 -49.80 -6.60 42.98
CA THR A 494 -51.24 -6.46 43.22
C THR A 494 -51.50 -6.60 44.72
N ILE A 495 -51.96 -5.55 45.36
CA ILE A 495 -52.46 -5.52 46.73
C ILE A 495 -53.86 -6.15 46.77
#